data_8ca8119999339ed64b5c538422923b29
#
_entry.id   8ca8119999339ed64b5c538422923b29
#
_cell.length_a   1.000
_cell.length_b   1.000
_cell.length_c   1.000
_cell.angle_alpha   90.00
_cell.angle_beta   90.00
_cell.angle_gamma   90.00
#
_symmetry.space_group_name_H-M   'P 1'
#
loop_
_entity.id
_entity.type
_entity.pdbx_description
1 polymer ?
#
loop_
_entity_poly.entity_id
_entity_poly.type
_entity_poly.pdbx_seq_one_letter_code
_entity_poly.pdbx_strand_id
1 'polypeptide(L)'
;MEYTELSDYPLPDGAVTTWSPVCDAESWTDDDRRLTHDHEAHLASAAAGSWIGSVLRIPLRHDAGALRRALRAWVARHEALRTTVSRDGESWRRHLVAEDAVDVEPQPRGELTGAAAHDLIAEFFAGVTPDRWPHCRFATVVGDDGFVLAFGADHSVMDAYSQLLFFGEIVELYERALAGDHDGEMAALDVGSHVDHSAAARSLSEVVDAEHPVVAHWREFLRDGEFPAMQGASPQVPAPPELPQHSLSRWAVRPADAERMERVCSNLGTGPQSGVLAALALAMRERTGSERLRFVLPMHTRSDRRHAGAVGWYVGLCPVDVDLGGVTDFAEVVARTRAGISAGRGCVKTSFARVAEILELDAEPRFVMSYVDVRKVPGAERWPEWNARALRSPEPSRDEVYLWLVHSEEGISVSARCGRSEHSLLAVEGLITGFEKKFTEVLGAPEALEVGA
;
A
#
# COMPACT_ATOMS: atom_id res chain seq x y z
N MET A 1 6.64 10.19 6.04
CA MET A 1 5.49 9.24 5.99
C MET A 1 6.01 7.82 6.13
N GLU A 2 5.44 6.99 7.01
CA GLU A 2 5.90 5.63 7.32
C GLU A 2 4.76 4.63 7.14
N TYR A 3 5.11 3.41 6.70
CA TYR A 3 4.22 2.24 6.75
C TYR A 3 4.57 1.44 8.01
N THR A 4 3.64 1.35 8.96
CA THR A 4 3.89 0.80 10.29
C THR A 4 2.71 -0.05 10.78
N GLU A 5 2.83 -0.64 11.94
CA GLU A 5 1.73 -1.31 12.64
C GLU A 5 1.02 -0.34 13.59
N LEU A 6 -0.24 -0.63 13.92
CA LEU A 6 -1.00 0.22 14.84
C LEU A 6 -0.32 0.33 16.22
N SER A 7 0.32 -0.75 16.69
CA SER A 7 1.08 -0.79 17.94
C SER A 7 2.21 0.24 18.03
N ASP A 8 2.74 0.66 16.88
CA ASP A 8 3.83 1.65 16.81
C ASP A 8 3.31 3.10 16.80
N TYR A 9 2.00 3.31 16.73
CA TYR A 9 1.39 4.63 16.72
C TYR A 9 1.05 5.09 18.15
N PRO A 10 1.44 6.30 18.58
CA PRO A 10 1.12 6.79 19.92
C PRO A 10 -0.37 7.16 20.04
N LEU A 11 -1.17 6.28 20.64
CA LEU A 11 -2.55 6.59 20.97
C LEU A 11 -2.61 7.28 22.35
N PRO A 12 -3.41 8.37 22.50
CA PRO A 12 -3.64 9.00 23.79
C PRO A 12 -4.58 8.13 24.66
N ASP A 13 -4.56 8.37 25.97
CA ASP A 13 -5.64 7.97 26.83
C ASP A 13 -6.88 8.82 26.49
N GLY A 14 -8.09 8.23 26.53
CA GLY A 14 -9.31 8.99 26.25
C GLY A 14 -10.51 8.17 25.84
N ALA A 15 -11.56 8.87 25.40
CA ALA A 15 -12.80 8.26 24.97
C ALA A 15 -12.63 7.56 23.60
N VAL A 16 -12.89 6.25 23.56
CA VAL A 16 -12.80 5.45 22.34
C VAL A 16 -14.19 5.21 21.76
N THR A 17 -14.32 5.41 20.45
CA THR A 17 -15.52 5.04 19.69
C THR A 17 -15.11 4.27 18.44
N THR A 18 -15.77 3.14 18.19
CA THR A 18 -15.65 2.40 16.93
C THR A 18 -16.81 2.75 16.01
N TRP A 19 -16.55 2.72 14.69
CA TRP A 19 -17.50 3.15 13.67
C TRP A 19 -17.55 2.09 12.58
N SER A 20 -18.76 1.65 12.20
CA SER A 20 -18.95 0.67 11.14
C SER A 20 -19.93 1.18 10.09
N PRO A 21 -19.63 1.03 8.80
CA PRO A 21 -20.63 1.19 7.76
C PRO A 21 -21.78 0.20 7.98
N VAL A 22 -23.00 0.68 7.74
CA VAL A 22 -24.24 -0.10 7.86
C VAL A 22 -25.16 0.20 6.67
N CYS A 23 -25.97 -0.77 6.29
CA CYS A 23 -27.07 -0.62 5.34
C CYS A 23 -28.14 -1.67 5.62
N ASP A 24 -29.35 -1.46 5.11
CA ASP A 24 -30.40 -2.47 5.18
C ASP A 24 -30.08 -3.65 4.27
N ALA A 25 -30.38 -4.86 4.72
CA ALA A 25 -30.11 -6.09 3.97
C ALA A 25 -30.82 -6.11 2.60
N GLU A 26 -31.94 -5.45 2.48
CA GLU A 26 -32.74 -5.35 1.25
C GLU A 26 -32.18 -4.33 0.24
N SER A 27 -31.20 -3.51 0.64
CA SER A 27 -30.58 -2.49 -0.22
C SER A 27 -29.54 -3.05 -1.19
N TRP A 28 -29.12 -4.31 -1.02
CA TRP A 28 -28.14 -4.95 -1.90
C TRP A 28 -28.77 -5.33 -3.24
N THR A 29 -28.08 -5.00 -4.32
CA THR A 29 -28.44 -5.36 -5.69
C THR A 29 -27.32 -6.17 -6.34
N ASP A 30 -27.69 -7.16 -7.16
CA ASP A 30 -26.72 -7.92 -7.95
C ASP A 30 -26.02 -6.99 -8.95
N ASP A 31 -24.72 -7.21 -9.15
CA ASP A 31 -23.89 -6.48 -10.10
C ASP A 31 -23.14 -7.48 -11.00
N ASP A 32 -23.41 -7.41 -12.31
CA ASP A 32 -22.87 -8.34 -13.30
C ASP A 32 -21.41 -8.04 -13.68
N ARG A 33 -20.84 -6.93 -13.21
CA ARG A 33 -19.44 -6.56 -13.48
C ARG A 33 -18.52 -7.49 -12.69
N ARG A 34 -17.70 -8.27 -13.41
CA ARG A 34 -16.90 -9.34 -12.82
C ARG A 34 -15.71 -8.81 -11.98
N LEU A 35 -15.30 -9.61 -11.00
CA LEU A 35 -14.08 -9.39 -10.24
C LEU A 35 -12.83 -9.65 -11.11
N THR A 36 -11.70 -9.05 -10.77
CA THR A 36 -10.41 -9.45 -11.36
C THR A 36 -10.03 -10.85 -10.88
N HIS A 37 -9.13 -11.52 -11.60
CA HIS A 37 -8.59 -12.81 -11.15
C HIS A 37 -7.82 -12.67 -9.83
N ASP A 38 -7.07 -11.56 -9.64
CA ASP A 38 -6.36 -11.29 -8.38
C ASP A 38 -7.34 -11.14 -7.21
N HIS A 39 -8.49 -10.50 -7.42
CA HIS A 39 -9.53 -10.36 -6.41
C HIS A 39 -10.14 -11.73 -6.05
N GLU A 40 -10.46 -12.56 -7.05
CA GLU A 40 -10.96 -13.92 -6.83
C GLU A 40 -9.93 -14.79 -6.09
N ALA A 41 -8.64 -14.67 -6.44
CA ALA A 41 -7.56 -15.38 -5.75
C ALA A 41 -7.43 -14.90 -4.28
N HIS A 42 -7.52 -13.60 -4.03
CA HIS A 42 -7.52 -13.06 -2.67
C HIS A 42 -8.68 -13.60 -1.83
N LEU A 43 -9.91 -13.63 -2.40
CA LEU A 43 -11.07 -14.23 -1.74
C LEU A 43 -10.91 -15.73 -1.41
N ALA A 44 -10.13 -16.44 -2.22
CA ALA A 44 -9.86 -17.86 -2.00
C ALA A 44 -8.78 -18.12 -0.95
N SER A 45 -7.82 -17.21 -0.79
CA SER A 45 -6.62 -17.40 0.05
C SER A 45 -6.52 -16.46 1.26
N ALA A 46 -7.45 -15.48 1.39
CA ALA A 46 -7.34 -14.46 2.42
C ALA A 46 -7.26 -15.05 3.84
N ALA A 47 -6.19 -14.70 4.53
CA ALA A 47 -6.05 -15.00 5.95
C ALA A 47 -7.02 -14.15 6.76
N ALA A 48 -7.72 -14.74 7.70
CA ALA A 48 -8.57 -14.01 8.63
C ALA A 48 -7.71 -13.02 9.44
N GLY A 49 -8.14 -11.76 9.52
CA GLY A 49 -7.47 -10.73 10.31
C GLY A 49 -6.41 -9.92 9.55
N SER A 50 -6.20 -10.18 8.26
CA SER A 50 -5.34 -9.33 7.42
C SER A 50 -6.09 -8.05 7.02
N TRP A 51 -5.48 -6.90 7.24
CA TRP A 51 -6.03 -5.60 6.88
C TRP A 51 -4.91 -4.58 6.63
N ILE A 52 -5.24 -3.56 5.83
CA ILE A 52 -4.43 -2.37 5.63
C ILE A 52 -5.23 -1.14 6.03
N GLY A 53 -4.60 -0.06 6.40
CA GLY A 53 -5.34 1.10 6.88
C GLY A 53 -4.49 2.35 7.02
N SER A 54 -5.03 3.33 7.70
CA SER A 54 -4.37 4.61 7.95
C SER A 54 -4.73 5.14 9.33
N VAL A 55 -3.84 5.94 9.90
CA VAL A 55 -4.07 6.64 11.16
C VAL A 55 -3.54 8.06 11.07
N LEU A 56 -4.29 9.00 11.61
CA LEU A 56 -3.89 10.40 11.70
C LEU A 56 -4.47 11.08 12.93
N ARG A 57 -3.79 12.10 13.41
CA ARG A 57 -4.32 13.02 14.42
C ARG A 57 -5.03 14.18 13.72
N ILE A 58 -6.26 14.44 14.10
CA ILE A 58 -7.04 15.60 13.63
C ILE A 58 -7.04 16.66 14.75
N PRO A 59 -6.33 17.80 14.56
CA PRO A 59 -6.19 18.83 15.57
C PRO A 59 -7.42 19.77 15.60
N LEU A 60 -8.60 19.19 15.56
CA LEU A 60 -9.88 19.88 15.62
C LEU A 60 -10.71 19.31 16.76
N ARG A 61 -11.66 20.10 17.25
CA ARG A 61 -12.61 19.62 18.26
C ARG A 61 -13.38 18.41 17.71
N HIS A 62 -13.43 17.34 18.47
CA HIS A 62 -14.23 16.17 18.12
C HIS A 62 -15.73 16.50 18.19
N ASP A 63 -16.43 16.22 17.08
CA ASP A 63 -17.89 16.27 16.97
C ASP A 63 -18.36 14.97 16.30
N ALA A 64 -19.01 14.11 17.07
CA ALA A 64 -19.42 12.79 16.61
C ALA A 64 -20.44 12.86 15.46
N GLY A 65 -21.32 13.87 15.44
CA GLY A 65 -22.29 14.05 14.37
C GLY A 65 -21.64 14.47 13.06
N ALA A 66 -20.70 15.43 13.11
CA ALA A 66 -19.93 15.85 11.94
C ALA A 66 -19.04 14.69 11.41
N LEU A 67 -18.40 13.94 12.31
CA LEU A 67 -17.57 12.80 11.92
C LEU A 67 -18.39 11.68 11.26
N ARG A 68 -19.58 11.33 11.82
CA ARG A 68 -20.49 10.39 11.18
C ARG A 68 -20.81 10.78 9.74
N ARG A 69 -21.13 12.06 9.51
CA ARG A 69 -21.43 12.59 8.16
C ARG A 69 -20.22 12.51 7.24
N ALA A 70 -19.03 12.85 7.73
CA ALA A 70 -17.80 12.77 6.97
C ALA A 70 -17.45 11.32 6.55
N LEU A 71 -17.51 10.39 7.51
CA LEU A 71 -17.26 8.96 7.24
C LEU A 71 -18.30 8.38 6.27
N ARG A 72 -19.59 8.73 6.47
CA ARG A 72 -20.65 8.34 5.54
C ARG A 72 -20.40 8.86 4.13
N ALA A 73 -20.05 10.14 3.99
CA ALA A 73 -19.76 10.75 2.70
C ALA A 73 -18.55 10.08 2.01
N TRP A 74 -17.51 9.73 2.77
CA TRP A 74 -16.35 9.00 2.22
C TRP A 74 -16.72 7.60 1.73
N VAL A 75 -17.49 6.82 2.50
CA VAL A 75 -17.96 5.50 2.08
C VAL A 75 -18.90 5.59 0.89
N ALA A 76 -19.82 6.57 0.87
CA ALA A 76 -20.75 6.80 -0.22
C ALA A 76 -20.02 7.15 -1.54
N ARG A 77 -18.98 8.00 -1.47
CA ARG A 77 -18.19 8.43 -2.62
C ARG A 77 -17.48 7.29 -3.34
N HIS A 78 -16.92 6.34 -2.58
CA HIS A 78 -16.05 5.29 -3.13
C HIS A 78 -16.79 3.98 -3.32
N GLU A 79 -17.15 3.68 -4.57
CA GLU A 79 -17.97 2.51 -4.93
C GLU A 79 -17.38 1.19 -4.40
N ALA A 80 -16.04 1.01 -4.38
CA ALA A 80 -15.40 -0.18 -3.83
C ALA A 80 -15.82 -0.49 -2.39
N LEU A 81 -16.07 0.54 -1.57
CA LEU A 81 -16.46 0.39 -0.16
C LEU A 81 -17.93 0.00 0.02
N ARG A 82 -18.69 0.08 -1.05
CA ARG A 82 -20.12 -0.23 -1.11
C ARG A 82 -20.41 -1.53 -1.87
N THR A 83 -19.39 -2.34 -2.11
CA THR A 83 -19.50 -3.65 -2.73
C THR A 83 -19.31 -4.77 -1.72
N THR A 84 -19.89 -5.92 -2.00
CA THR A 84 -19.59 -7.19 -1.33
C THR A 84 -19.72 -8.34 -2.32
N VAL A 85 -19.44 -9.55 -1.88
CA VAL A 85 -19.48 -10.74 -2.72
C VAL A 85 -20.21 -11.88 -2.04
N SER A 86 -20.76 -12.79 -2.85
CA SER A 86 -21.28 -14.08 -2.39
C SER A 86 -20.80 -15.21 -3.30
N ARG A 87 -20.75 -16.43 -2.76
CA ARG A 87 -20.45 -17.62 -3.56
C ARG A 87 -21.66 -18.00 -4.42
N ASP A 88 -21.39 -18.27 -5.69
CA ASP A 88 -22.37 -18.82 -6.66
C ASP A 88 -21.73 -20.06 -7.32
N GLY A 89 -21.88 -21.20 -6.70
CA GLY A 89 -21.17 -22.42 -7.08
C GLY A 89 -19.64 -22.29 -6.88
N GLU A 90 -18.90 -22.41 -7.97
CA GLU A 90 -17.43 -22.23 -7.97
C GLU A 90 -17.01 -20.77 -8.24
N SER A 91 -17.94 -19.89 -8.64
CA SER A 91 -17.71 -18.49 -8.96
C SER A 91 -18.08 -17.53 -7.83
N TRP A 92 -17.70 -16.27 -8.00
CA TRP A 92 -18.10 -15.18 -7.12
C TRP A 92 -19.08 -14.24 -7.83
N ARG A 93 -20.13 -13.83 -7.12
CA ARG A 93 -21.06 -12.81 -7.55
C ARG A 93 -20.86 -11.55 -6.75
N ARG A 94 -20.80 -10.40 -7.42
CA ARG A 94 -20.71 -9.09 -6.77
C ARG A 94 -22.10 -8.56 -6.45
N HIS A 95 -22.19 -7.86 -5.33
CA HIS A 95 -23.34 -7.07 -4.93
C HIS A 95 -22.90 -5.64 -4.66
N LEU A 96 -23.80 -4.70 -4.92
CA LEU A 96 -23.57 -3.26 -4.73
C LEU A 96 -24.73 -2.67 -3.94
N VAL A 97 -24.43 -1.76 -3.02
CA VAL A 97 -25.43 -0.92 -2.34
C VAL A 97 -25.35 0.52 -2.86
N ALA A 98 -26.49 1.17 -3.01
CA ALA A 98 -26.57 2.56 -3.46
C ALA A 98 -25.92 3.51 -2.46
N GLU A 99 -25.39 4.65 -2.94
CA GLU A 99 -24.65 5.61 -2.11
C GLU A 99 -25.52 6.26 -1.01
N ASP A 100 -26.80 6.44 -1.25
CA ASP A 100 -27.77 7.01 -0.32
C ASP A 100 -28.28 6.00 0.73
N ALA A 101 -28.12 4.70 0.48
CA ALA A 101 -28.53 3.63 1.38
C ALA A 101 -27.45 3.27 2.44
N VAL A 102 -26.26 3.85 2.34
CA VAL A 102 -25.17 3.60 3.33
C VAL A 102 -25.22 4.63 4.44
N ASP A 103 -25.00 4.16 5.66
CA ASP A 103 -24.75 4.99 6.84
C ASP A 103 -23.53 4.48 7.62
N VAL A 104 -23.11 5.20 8.67
CA VAL A 104 -22.02 4.80 9.55
C VAL A 104 -22.49 4.93 11.01
N GLU A 105 -22.45 3.82 11.74
CA GLU A 105 -22.90 3.77 13.12
C GLU A 105 -21.74 3.85 14.11
N PRO A 106 -21.81 4.80 15.10
CA PRO A 106 -20.87 4.86 16.20
C PRO A 106 -21.23 3.85 17.30
N GLN A 107 -20.21 3.23 17.87
CA GLN A 107 -20.31 2.41 19.06
C GLN A 107 -19.31 2.91 20.12
N PRO A 108 -19.77 3.67 21.13
CA PRO A 108 -18.90 4.11 22.22
C PRO A 108 -18.33 2.93 23.00
N ARG A 109 -17.04 2.98 23.31
CA ARG A 109 -16.29 1.96 24.05
C ARG A 109 -15.86 2.41 25.46
N GLY A 110 -16.09 3.68 25.78
CA GLY A 110 -15.73 4.30 27.06
C GLY A 110 -14.33 4.90 27.07
N GLU A 111 -13.88 5.28 28.26
CA GLU A 111 -12.54 5.81 28.50
C GLU A 111 -11.54 4.66 28.60
N LEU A 112 -10.49 4.69 27.81
CA LEU A 112 -9.44 3.66 27.78
C LEU A 112 -8.06 4.33 27.86
N THR A 113 -7.08 3.58 28.38
CA THR A 113 -5.67 3.94 28.17
C THR A 113 -5.26 3.70 26.74
N GLY A 114 -4.21 4.38 26.25
CA GLY A 114 -3.70 4.19 24.90
C GLY A 114 -3.36 2.73 24.59
N ALA A 115 -2.80 1.98 25.56
CA ALA A 115 -2.52 0.55 25.40
C ALA A 115 -3.81 -0.28 25.22
N ALA A 116 -4.83 -0.06 26.04
CA ALA A 116 -6.11 -0.75 25.90
C ALA A 116 -6.86 -0.34 24.62
N ALA A 117 -6.69 0.90 24.16
CA ALA A 117 -7.22 1.37 22.88
C ALA A 117 -6.54 0.64 21.69
N HIS A 118 -5.22 0.41 21.73
CA HIS A 118 -4.51 -0.39 20.72
C HIS A 118 -5.12 -1.79 20.59
N ASP A 119 -5.24 -2.51 21.71
CA ASP A 119 -5.75 -3.89 21.70
C ASP A 119 -7.18 -3.95 21.13
N LEU A 120 -8.05 -3.03 21.61
CA LEU A 120 -9.44 -2.97 21.15
C LEU A 120 -9.54 -2.65 19.64
N ILE A 121 -8.78 -1.66 19.16
CA ILE A 121 -8.83 -1.24 17.76
C ILE A 121 -8.23 -2.31 16.85
N ALA A 122 -7.14 -2.96 17.27
CA ALA A 122 -6.52 -4.06 16.52
C ALA A 122 -7.49 -5.25 16.37
N GLU A 123 -8.15 -5.66 17.46
CA GLU A 123 -9.19 -6.71 17.43
C GLU A 123 -10.38 -6.30 16.54
N PHE A 124 -10.81 -5.03 16.65
CA PHE A 124 -11.92 -4.53 15.85
C PHE A 124 -11.58 -4.52 14.35
N PHE A 125 -10.38 -4.13 13.95
CA PHE A 125 -9.95 -4.15 12.55
C PHE A 125 -9.70 -5.57 12.04
N ALA A 126 -9.21 -6.50 12.87
CA ALA A 126 -9.07 -7.91 12.52
C ALA A 126 -10.40 -8.58 12.15
N GLY A 127 -11.52 -7.95 12.48
CA GLY A 127 -12.85 -8.41 12.07
C GLY A 127 -13.30 -7.99 10.67
N VAL A 128 -12.47 -7.27 9.86
CA VAL A 128 -12.76 -7.06 8.44
C VAL A 128 -12.38 -8.32 7.66
N THR A 129 -13.17 -8.65 6.63
CA THR A 129 -12.95 -9.82 5.79
C THR A 129 -13.32 -9.51 4.34
N PRO A 130 -12.77 -10.19 3.34
CA PRO A 130 -13.05 -9.91 1.93
C PRO A 130 -14.43 -10.38 1.47
N ASP A 131 -15.08 -11.27 2.23
CA ASP A 131 -16.34 -11.93 1.87
C ASP A 131 -17.58 -11.42 2.63
N ARG A 132 -17.39 -10.60 3.67
CA ARG A 132 -18.48 -10.05 4.50
C ARG A 132 -18.35 -8.56 4.69
N TRP A 133 -19.34 -7.83 4.22
CA TRP A 133 -19.44 -6.39 4.43
C TRP A 133 -19.75 -6.05 5.90
N PRO A 134 -19.20 -4.95 6.48
CA PRO A 134 -18.35 -3.95 5.84
C PRO A 134 -16.90 -4.40 5.73
N HIS A 135 -16.28 -4.10 4.59
CA HIS A 135 -14.87 -4.38 4.31
C HIS A 135 -13.93 -3.29 4.84
N CYS A 136 -14.46 -2.29 5.52
CA CYS A 136 -13.70 -1.26 6.22
C CYS A 136 -14.38 -0.87 7.54
N ARG A 137 -13.57 -0.44 8.51
CA ARG A 137 -14.01 0.00 9.84
C ARG A 137 -13.17 1.18 10.29
N PHE A 138 -13.72 2.00 11.20
CA PHE A 138 -13.02 3.17 11.71
C PHE A 138 -13.02 3.17 13.23
N ALA A 139 -12.03 3.86 13.83
CA ALA A 139 -11.97 4.06 15.28
C ALA A 139 -11.46 5.46 15.58
N THR A 140 -11.97 6.06 16.66
CA THR A 140 -11.49 7.33 17.20
C THR A 140 -11.07 7.20 18.65
N VAL A 141 -9.98 7.91 18.98
CA VAL A 141 -9.55 8.12 20.38
C VAL A 141 -9.50 9.63 20.62
N VAL A 142 -10.34 10.12 21.50
CA VAL A 142 -10.46 11.57 21.79
C VAL A 142 -9.52 11.90 22.94
N GLY A 143 -8.52 12.74 22.67
CA GLY A 143 -7.59 13.28 23.66
C GLY A 143 -7.85 14.77 23.95
N ASP A 144 -6.93 15.40 24.70
CA ASP A 144 -7.07 16.80 25.13
C ASP A 144 -6.99 17.80 23.96
N ASP A 145 -6.13 17.51 22.96
CA ASP A 145 -5.82 18.43 21.85
C ASP A 145 -6.34 17.93 20.49
N GLY A 146 -7.57 17.44 20.42
CA GLY A 146 -8.16 16.87 19.23
C GLY A 146 -8.41 15.37 19.38
N PHE A 147 -8.39 14.66 18.27
CA PHE A 147 -8.61 13.21 18.29
C PHE A 147 -7.75 12.49 17.26
N VAL A 148 -7.48 11.21 17.52
CA VAL A 148 -6.89 10.29 16.54
C VAL A 148 -8.02 9.57 15.83
N LEU A 149 -7.95 9.54 14.50
CA LEU A 149 -8.82 8.73 13.65
C LEU A 149 -7.98 7.66 12.97
N ALA A 150 -8.39 6.42 13.12
CA ALA A 150 -7.81 5.28 12.43
C ALA A 150 -8.87 4.57 11.58
N PHE A 151 -8.47 3.97 10.47
CA PHE A 151 -9.30 3.01 9.76
C PHE A 151 -8.50 1.76 9.39
N GLY A 152 -9.21 0.63 9.27
CA GLY A 152 -8.72 -0.63 8.72
C GLY A 152 -9.68 -1.14 7.66
N ALA A 153 -9.15 -1.65 6.55
CA ALA A 153 -9.91 -2.20 5.44
C ALA A 153 -9.27 -3.47 4.90
N ASP A 154 -10.08 -4.36 4.33
CA ASP A 154 -9.58 -5.51 3.58
C ASP A 154 -8.92 -5.04 2.27
N HIS A 155 -7.88 -5.75 1.84
CA HIS A 155 -7.15 -5.41 0.63
C HIS A 155 -8.00 -5.52 -0.65
N SER A 156 -9.11 -6.27 -0.62
CA SER A 156 -10.06 -6.39 -1.75
C SER A 156 -10.67 -5.05 -2.17
N VAL A 157 -10.78 -4.09 -1.24
CA VAL A 157 -11.38 -2.77 -1.48
C VAL A 157 -10.37 -1.62 -1.36
N MET A 158 -9.09 -1.92 -1.12
CA MET A 158 -8.10 -0.92 -0.77
C MET A 158 -6.71 -1.28 -1.31
N ASP A 159 -5.97 -0.30 -1.80
CA ASP A 159 -4.53 -0.42 -2.08
C ASP A 159 -3.73 0.64 -1.31
N ALA A 160 -2.39 0.54 -1.38
CA ALA A 160 -1.51 1.46 -0.68
C ALA A 160 -1.71 2.94 -1.07
N TYR A 161 -2.05 3.23 -2.32
CA TYR A 161 -2.34 4.61 -2.74
C TYR A 161 -3.70 5.09 -2.22
N SER A 162 -4.69 4.21 -2.19
CA SER A 162 -6.01 4.50 -1.61
C SER A 162 -5.94 4.83 -0.12
N GLN A 163 -5.03 4.16 0.63
CA GLN A 163 -4.75 4.52 2.03
C GLN A 163 -4.29 5.97 2.17
N LEU A 164 -3.47 6.44 1.23
CA LEU A 164 -2.93 7.80 1.23
C LEU A 164 -3.97 8.87 0.89
N LEU A 165 -4.90 8.55 -0.01
CA LEU A 165 -6.02 9.44 -0.35
C LEU A 165 -6.91 9.74 0.86
N PHE A 166 -7.08 8.78 1.76
CA PHE A 166 -7.92 8.92 2.95
C PHE A 166 -7.54 10.14 3.79
N PHE A 167 -6.25 10.42 3.98
CA PHE A 167 -5.82 11.50 4.87
C PHE A 167 -6.37 12.86 4.49
N GLY A 168 -6.18 13.27 3.24
CA GLY A 168 -6.67 14.57 2.76
C GLY A 168 -8.18 14.63 2.69
N GLU A 169 -8.80 13.58 2.13
CA GLU A 169 -10.25 13.54 1.93
C GLU A 169 -11.03 13.54 3.23
N ILE A 170 -10.62 12.75 4.22
CA ILE A 170 -11.41 12.67 5.47
C ILE A 170 -11.32 13.95 6.29
N VAL A 171 -10.18 14.63 6.29
CA VAL A 171 -10.04 15.92 6.98
C VAL A 171 -10.89 16.98 6.27
N GLU A 172 -10.85 17.07 4.94
CA GLU A 172 -11.68 17.97 4.17
C GLU A 172 -13.18 17.73 4.41
N LEU A 173 -13.61 16.47 4.34
CA LEU A 173 -15.01 16.09 4.60
C LEU A 173 -15.43 16.45 6.04
N TYR A 174 -14.55 16.26 7.00
CA TYR A 174 -14.84 16.60 8.40
C TYR A 174 -14.94 18.12 8.60
N GLU A 175 -14.03 18.91 8.02
CA GLU A 175 -14.07 20.38 8.03
C GLU A 175 -15.38 20.90 7.40
N ARG A 176 -15.79 20.37 6.27
CA ARG A 176 -17.06 20.68 5.61
C ARG A 176 -18.28 20.30 6.43
N ALA A 177 -18.24 19.11 7.08
CA ALA A 177 -19.29 18.68 7.98
C ALA A 177 -19.43 19.60 9.19
N LEU A 178 -18.32 20.08 9.77
CA LEU A 178 -18.34 21.08 10.85
C LEU A 178 -18.90 22.43 10.39
N ALA A 179 -18.66 22.83 9.15
CA ALA A 179 -19.21 24.05 8.55
C ALA A 179 -20.71 23.96 8.24
N GLY A 180 -21.29 22.76 8.29
CA GLY A 180 -22.72 22.53 8.07
C GLY A 180 -23.10 22.23 6.63
N ASP A 181 -22.15 21.82 5.76
CA ASP A 181 -22.43 21.40 4.40
C ASP A 181 -23.42 20.24 4.34
N HIS A 182 -24.23 20.19 3.27
CA HIS A 182 -25.18 19.11 3.07
C HIS A 182 -24.47 17.80 2.62
N ASP A 183 -24.99 16.68 3.09
CA ASP A 183 -24.38 15.35 2.85
C ASP A 183 -24.23 15.01 1.35
N GLY A 184 -25.22 15.37 0.52
CA GLY A 184 -25.17 15.16 -0.93
C GLY A 184 -24.06 15.97 -1.63
N GLU A 185 -23.78 17.17 -1.15
CA GLU A 185 -22.69 18.02 -1.70
C GLU A 185 -21.31 17.50 -1.27
N MET A 186 -21.21 16.93 -0.08
CA MET A 186 -19.96 16.33 0.42
C MET A 186 -19.60 15.06 -0.37
N ALA A 187 -20.56 14.24 -0.76
CA ALA A 187 -20.33 13.01 -1.52
C ALA A 187 -20.07 13.24 -3.03
N ALA A 188 -20.43 14.40 -3.57
CA ALA A 188 -20.58 14.70 -5.00
C ALA A 188 -19.28 14.79 -5.84
N LEU A 189 -18.11 14.31 -5.37
CA LEU A 189 -16.93 14.20 -6.22
C LEU A 189 -17.04 12.96 -7.13
N ASP A 190 -17.00 13.17 -8.43
CA ASP A 190 -16.89 12.07 -9.42
C ASP A 190 -15.47 11.53 -9.43
N VAL A 191 -15.27 10.40 -8.78
CA VAL A 191 -13.96 9.74 -8.61
C VAL A 191 -13.78 8.50 -9.50
N GLY A 192 -14.65 8.25 -10.43
CA GLY A 192 -14.63 7.07 -11.29
C GLY A 192 -14.89 5.75 -10.53
N SER A 193 -15.51 4.82 -11.20
CA SER A 193 -15.89 3.53 -10.65
C SER A 193 -14.72 2.55 -10.61
N HIS A 194 -14.37 2.04 -9.42
CA HIS A 194 -13.46 0.91 -9.28
C HIS A 194 -14.05 -0.37 -9.84
N VAL A 195 -15.37 -0.54 -9.77
CA VAL A 195 -16.04 -1.74 -10.27
C VAL A 195 -15.96 -1.82 -11.79
N ASP A 196 -16.12 -0.69 -12.50
CA ASP A 196 -15.91 -0.61 -13.94
C ASP A 196 -14.45 -0.91 -14.31
N HIS A 197 -13.50 -0.36 -13.56
CA HIS A 197 -12.07 -0.66 -13.73
C HIS A 197 -11.79 -2.15 -13.55
N SER A 198 -12.32 -2.77 -12.50
CA SER A 198 -12.20 -4.20 -12.21
C SER A 198 -12.73 -5.06 -13.36
N ALA A 199 -13.92 -4.76 -13.87
CA ALA A 199 -14.52 -5.47 -15.01
C ALA A 199 -13.70 -5.33 -16.29
N ALA A 200 -13.18 -4.13 -16.57
CA ALA A 200 -12.30 -3.89 -17.72
C ALA A 200 -10.97 -4.65 -17.58
N ALA A 201 -10.35 -4.65 -16.40
CA ALA A 201 -9.13 -5.40 -16.11
C ALA A 201 -9.36 -6.92 -16.23
N ARG A 202 -10.53 -7.42 -15.80
CA ARG A 202 -10.94 -8.81 -15.99
C ARG A 202 -10.96 -9.17 -17.47
N SER A 203 -11.65 -8.36 -18.28
CA SER A 203 -11.76 -8.61 -19.73
C SER A 203 -10.39 -8.59 -20.44
N LEU A 204 -9.48 -7.72 -20.01
CA LEU A 204 -8.09 -7.70 -20.53
C LEU A 204 -7.33 -8.98 -20.15
N SER A 205 -7.56 -9.54 -18.98
CA SER A 205 -6.87 -10.75 -18.52
C SER A 205 -7.46 -12.03 -19.12
N GLU A 206 -8.74 -12.05 -19.49
CA GLU A 206 -9.41 -13.23 -20.08
C GLU A 206 -8.90 -13.59 -21.49
N VAL A 207 -8.37 -12.63 -22.23
CA VAL A 207 -7.81 -12.89 -23.58
C VAL A 207 -6.35 -13.37 -23.54
N VAL A 208 -5.75 -13.44 -22.33
CA VAL A 208 -4.38 -13.91 -22.14
C VAL A 208 -4.35 -15.44 -22.15
N ASP A 209 -3.53 -16.00 -23.02
CA ASP A 209 -3.28 -17.44 -23.18
C ASP A 209 -1.79 -17.80 -22.93
N ALA A 210 -1.41 -19.05 -23.09
CA ALA A 210 -0.06 -19.55 -22.81
C ALA A 210 1.02 -18.96 -23.74
N GLU A 211 0.67 -18.50 -24.93
CA GLU A 211 1.54 -17.88 -25.94
C GLU A 211 1.66 -16.37 -25.77
N HIS A 212 0.84 -15.77 -24.89
CA HIS A 212 0.83 -14.33 -24.69
C HIS A 212 2.20 -13.82 -24.17
N PRO A 213 2.73 -12.68 -24.68
CA PRO A 213 4.03 -12.12 -24.27
C PRO A 213 4.18 -11.90 -22.75
N VAL A 214 3.11 -11.54 -22.05
CA VAL A 214 3.10 -11.38 -20.60
C VAL A 214 3.40 -12.71 -19.89
N VAL A 215 2.82 -13.82 -20.35
CA VAL A 215 3.05 -15.16 -19.78
C VAL A 215 4.49 -15.61 -20.04
N ALA A 216 5.01 -15.35 -21.25
CA ALA A 216 6.41 -15.64 -21.59
C ALA A 216 7.37 -14.85 -20.68
N HIS A 217 7.09 -13.56 -20.43
CA HIS A 217 7.92 -12.71 -19.57
C HIS A 217 7.90 -13.18 -18.10
N TRP A 218 6.74 -13.53 -17.57
CA TRP A 218 6.64 -14.08 -16.21
C TRP A 218 7.34 -15.44 -16.09
N ARG A 219 7.21 -16.33 -17.09
CA ARG A 219 7.90 -17.62 -17.12
C ARG A 219 9.42 -17.46 -17.07
N GLU A 220 9.98 -16.49 -17.83
CA GLU A 220 11.41 -16.18 -17.77
C GLU A 220 11.82 -15.59 -16.42
N PHE A 221 11.01 -14.68 -15.86
CA PHE A 221 11.28 -14.06 -14.56
C PHE A 221 11.24 -15.08 -13.43
N LEU A 222 10.25 -15.98 -13.40
CA LEU A 222 10.03 -16.91 -12.31
C LEU A 222 11.06 -18.05 -12.26
N ARG A 223 11.75 -18.36 -13.35
CA ARG A 223 12.74 -19.45 -13.43
C ARG A 223 12.41 -20.62 -12.49
N ASP A 224 12.29 -21.81 -12.98
CA ASP A 224 11.95 -23.00 -12.20
C ASP A 224 10.61 -22.91 -11.40
N GLY A 225 9.74 -21.94 -11.75
CA GLY A 225 8.43 -21.73 -11.14
C GLY A 225 8.44 -20.97 -9.81
N GLU A 226 9.58 -20.43 -9.36
CA GLU A 226 9.70 -19.74 -8.08
C GLU A 226 9.96 -18.24 -8.22
N PHE A 227 9.34 -17.46 -7.31
CA PHE A 227 9.69 -16.06 -7.16
C PHE A 227 11.10 -15.89 -6.58
N PRO A 228 11.85 -14.85 -7.03
CA PRO A 228 13.11 -14.53 -6.41
C PRO A 228 12.89 -14.14 -4.93
N ALA A 229 13.71 -14.72 -4.05
CA ALA A 229 13.82 -14.30 -2.66
C ALA A 229 14.91 -13.23 -2.50
N MET A 230 14.81 -12.41 -1.44
CA MET A 230 15.90 -11.51 -1.09
C MET A 230 17.14 -12.33 -0.69
N GLN A 231 18.21 -12.15 -1.43
CA GLN A 231 19.45 -12.87 -1.15
C GLN A 231 20.00 -12.52 0.24
N GLY A 232 20.36 -13.54 0.99
CA GLY A 232 20.88 -13.39 2.33
C GLY A 232 19.82 -13.14 3.42
N ALA A 233 18.52 -13.19 3.10
CA ALA A 233 17.44 -13.04 4.08
C ALA A 233 16.77 -14.38 4.44
N SER A 234 16.88 -15.42 3.62
CA SER A 234 16.28 -16.72 3.91
C SER A 234 16.98 -17.39 5.11
N PRO A 235 16.27 -17.68 6.20
CA PRO A 235 16.86 -18.32 7.36
C PRO A 235 17.21 -19.79 7.05
N GLN A 236 18.28 -20.31 7.66
CA GLN A 236 18.61 -21.73 7.59
C GLN A 236 17.58 -22.60 8.31
N VAL A 237 16.90 -22.04 9.30
CA VAL A 237 15.79 -22.64 10.03
C VAL A 237 14.61 -21.68 9.96
N PRO A 238 13.50 -22.05 9.33
CA PRO A 238 12.30 -21.22 9.32
C PRO A 238 11.82 -20.88 10.73
N ALA A 239 11.37 -19.65 10.92
CA ALA A 239 10.72 -19.26 12.17
C ALA A 239 9.36 -19.99 12.31
N PRO A 240 8.86 -20.19 13.55
CA PRO A 240 7.52 -20.69 13.75
C PRO A 240 6.48 -19.87 12.99
N PRO A 241 5.60 -20.48 12.20
CA PRO A 241 4.67 -19.76 11.32
C PRO A 241 3.62 -18.93 12.08
N GLU A 242 3.43 -19.19 13.37
CA GLU A 242 2.45 -18.49 14.22
C GLU A 242 2.94 -17.12 14.68
N LEU A 243 4.24 -16.85 14.58
CA LEU A 243 4.80 -15.56 15.03
C LEU A 243 4.64 -14.52 13.94
N PRO A 244 4.25 -13.27 14.29
CA PRO A 244 4.17 -12.18 13.33
C PRO A 244 5.55 -11.85 12.77
N GLN A 245 5.59 -11.36 11.53
CA GLN A 245 6.80 -10.87 10.88
C GLN A 245 7.47 -9.75 11.68
N HIS A 246 8.77 -9.56 11.48
CA HIS A 246 9.44 -8.34 11.92
C HIS A 246 8.96 -7.15 11.08
N SER A 247 8.69 -6.04 11.77
CA SER A 247 8.36 -4.74 11.17
C SER A 247 9.44 -3.75 11.58
N LEU A 248 9.90 -2.94 10.64
CA LEU A 248 10.81 -1.84 10.91
C LEU A 248 10.53 -0.66 9.97
N SER A 249 10.80 0.56 10.44
CA SER A 249 10.69 1.78 9.65
C SER A 249 11.72 2.79 10.11
N ARG A 250 12.37 3.48 9.15
CA ARG A 250 13.28 4.58 9.43
C ARG A 250 13.46 5.53 8.26
N TRP A 251 13.81 6.76 8.55
CA TRP A 251 14.25 7.74 7.56
C TRP A 251 15.66 7.38 7.09
N ALA A 252 15.80 7.06 5.81
CA ALA A 252 17.04 6.60 5.20
C ALA A 252 17.76 7.69 4.40
N VAL A 253 17.02 8.66 3.83
CA VAL A 253 17.57 9.70 2.98
C VAL A 253 17.00 11.05 3.37
N ARG A 254 17.89 12.03 3.58
CA ARG A 254 17.49 13.40 3.91
C ARG A 254 16.89 14.12 2.70
N PRO A 255 16.04 15.15 2.91
CA PRO A 255 15.40 15.90 1.82
C PRO A 255 16.38 16.39 0.76
N ALA A 256 17.46 17.06 1.17
CA ALA A 256 18.48 17.62 0.26
C ALA A 256 19.15 16.55 -0.62
N ASP A 257 19.38 15.34 -0.08
CA ASP A 257 19.97 14.24 -0.83
C ASP A 257 18.94 13.60 -1.77
N ALA A 258 17.67 13.52 -1.39
CA ALA A 258 16.58 13.08 -2.25
C ALA A 258 16.42 14.03 -3.46
N GLU A 259 16.43 15.35 -3.25
CA GLU A 259 16.41 16.35 -4.31
C GLU A 259 17.64 16.26 -5.23
N ARG A 260 18.83 16.00 -4.69
CA ARG A 260 20.04 15.79 -5.51
C ARG A 260 19.89 14.57 -6.40
N MET A 261 19.39 13.45 -5.89
CA MET A 261 19.10 12.27 -6.68
C MET A 261 18.08 12.56 -7.79
N GLU A 262 17.05 13.33 -7.50
CA GLU A 262 16.06 13.73 -8.50
C GLU A 262 16.70 14.54 -9.64
N ARG A 263 17.61 15.48 -9.33
CA ARG A 263 18.37 16.22 -10.35
C ARG A 263 19.27 15.28 -11.17
N VAL A 264 19.98 14.35 -10.52
CA VAL A 264 20.81 13.34 -11.23
C VAL A 264 19.95 12.54 -12.20
N CYS A 265 18.81 12.01 -11.72
CA CYS A 265 17.89 11.23 -12.55
C CYS A 265 17.30 12.06 -13.70
N SER A 266 16.94 13.32 -13.45
CA SER A 266 16.44 14.24 -14.49
C SER A 266 17.46 14.47 -15.59
N ASN A 267 18.74 14.65 -15.22
CA ASN A 267 19.84 14.79 -16.20
C ASN A 267 20.07 13.52 -17.01
N LEU A 268 19.73 12.35 -16.46
CA LEU A 268 19.75 11.05 -17.15
C LEU A 268 18.43 10.73 -17.90
N GLY A 269 17.49 11.68 -17.95
CA GLY A 269 16.21 11.53 -18.64
C GLY A 269 15.27 10.50 -18.01
N THR A 270 15.33 10.35 -16.67
CA THR A 270 14.46 9.43 -15.90
C THR A 270 13.93 10.08 -14.62
N GLY A 271 12.96 9.44 -13.98
CA GLY A 271 12.45 9.85 -12.67
C GLY A 271 13.25 9.29 -11.50
N PRO A 272 13.03 9.82 -10.27
CA PRO A 272 13.79 9.45 -9.07
C PRO A 272 13.66 7.96 -8.68
N GLN A 273 12.55 7.30 -9.02
CA GLN A 273 12.37 5.85 -8.78
C GLN A 273 13.55 5.02 -9.29
N SER A 274 14.01 5.31 -10.53
CA SER A 274 15.10 4.53 -11.12
C SER A 274 16.42 4.74 -10.37
N GLY A 275 16.71 5.94 -9.91
CA GLY A 275 17.92 6.24 -9.13
C GLY A 275 17.89 5.66 -7.73
N VAL A 276 16.76 5.75 -7.05
CA VAL A 276 16.56 5.17 -5.71
C VAL A 276 16.71 3.65 -5.76
N LEU A 277 16.05 2.98 -6.71
CA LEU A 277 16.17 1.54 -6.89
C LEU A 277 17.57 1.11 -7.39
N ALA A 278 18.26 1.96 -8.17
CA ALA A 278 19.65 1.73 -8.59
C ALA A 278 20.61 1.77 -7.40
N ALA A 279 20.46 2.73 -6.48
CA ALA A 279 21.26 2.81 -5.25
C ALA A 279 21.03 1.56 -4.37
N LEU A 280 19.78 1.09 -4.26
CA LEU A 280 19.44 -0.12 -3.54
C LEU A 280 20.03 -1.37 -4.23
N ALA A 281 20.02 -1.43 -5.56
CA ALA A 281 20.64 -2.51 -6.33
C ALA A 281 22.16 -2.60 -6.09
N LEU A 282 22.84 -1.45 -6.02
CA LEU A 282 24.26 -1.40 -5.67
C LEU A 282 24.53 -1.85 -4.24
N ALA A 283 23.68 -1.44 -3.29
CA ALA A 283 23.78 -1.89 -1.89
C ALA A 283 23.62 -3.42 -1.78
N MET A 284 22.66 -3.99 -2.53
CA MET A 284 22.47 -5.42 -2.57
C MET A 284 23.68 -6.14 -3.18
N ARG A 285 24.24 -5.62 -4.30
CA ARG A 285 25.44 -6.17 -4.92
C ARG A 285 26.64 -6.15 -3.99
N GLU A 286 26.88 -5.03 -3.27
CA GLU A 286 27.97 -4.91 -2.31
C GLU A 286 27.84 -5.92 -1.17
N ARG A 287 26.62 -6.16 -0.71
CA ARG A 287 26.33 -7.07 0.40
C ARG A 287 26.41 -8.55 0.01
N THR A 288 25.92 -8.91 -1.16
CA THR A 288 25.72 -10.33 -1.56
C THR A 288 26.70 -10.83 -2.60
N GLY A 289 27.42 -9.93 -3.27
CA GLY A 289 28.24 -10.25 -4.44
C GLY A 289 27.42 -10.58 -5.72
N SER A 290 26.09 -10.50 -5.65
CA SER A 290 25.25 -10.81 -6.80
C SER A 290 25.31 -9.71 -7.85
N GLU A 291 25.59 -10.09 -9.08
CA GLU A 291 25.52 -9.20 -10.25
C GLU A 291 24.12 -9.10 -10.84
N ARG A 292 23.09 -9.62 -10.14
CA ARG A 292 21.72 -9.57 -10.62
C ARG A 292 20.76 -9.32 -9.46
N LEU A 293 19.85 -8.36 -9.64
CA LEU A 293 18.79 -8.05 -8.70
C LEU A 293 17.44 -8.33 -9.36
N ARG A 294 16.66 -9.25 -8.77
CA ARG A 294 15.29 -9.54 -9.22
C ARG A 294 14.32 -9.33 -8.06
N PHE A 295 13.22 -8.66 -8.35
CA PHE A 295 12.16 -8.37 -7.38
C PHE A 295 10.85 -8.08 -8.09
N VAL A 296 9.75 -8.10 -7.34
CA VAL A 296 8.44 -7.64 -7.82
C VAL A 296 8.22 -6.20 -7.39
N LEU A 297 7.81 -5.36 -8.33
CA LEU A 297 7.46 -3.96 -8.09
C LEU A 297 5.95 -3.77 -8.28
N PRO A 298 5.17 -3.62 -7.20
CA PRO A 298 3.77 -3.22 -7.31
C PRO A 298 3.66 -1.85 -7.97
N MET A 299 2.79 -1.74 -8.96
CA MET A 299 2.53 -0.49 -9.68
C MET A 299 1.04 -0.25 -9.79
N HIS A 300 0.63 1.03 -9.70
CA HIS A 300 -0.78 1.36 -9.88
C HIS A 300 -1.24 1.16 -11.33
N THR A 301 -2.49 0.74 -11.49
CA THR A 301 -3.17 0.55 -12.79
C THR A 301 -4.09 1.73 -13.15
N ARG A 302 -4.08 2.81 -12.39
CA ARG A 302 -4.87 4.03 -12.61
C ARG A 302 -4.40 4.76 -13.86
N SER A 303 -4.88 4.31 -15.02
CA SER A 303 -4.52 4.90 -16.33
C SER A 303 -5.42 6.05 -16.76
N ASP A 304 -6.63 6.16 -16.19
CA ASP A 304 -7.56 7.27 -16.40
C ASP A 304 -7.50 8.26 -15.23
N ARG A 305 -7.55 9.54 -15.54
CA ARG A 305 -7.56 10.62 -14.52
C ARG A 305 -8.74 10.51 -13.53
N ARG A 306 -9.88 9.97 -13.97
CA ARG A 306 -11.03 9.72 -13.10
C ARG A 306 -10.70 8.80 -11.94
N HIS A 307 -9.76 7.86 -12.12
CA HIS A 307 -9.34 6.94 -11.06
C HIS A 307 -8.28 7.53 -10.12
N ALA A 308 -7.77 8.74 -10.38
CA ALA A 308 -6.71 9.32 -9.55
C ALA A 308 -7.15 9.57 -8.09
N GLY A 309 -8.43 9.91 -7.88
CA GLY A 309 -9.02 10.08 -6.55
C GLY A 309 -9.87 8.88 -6.10
N ALA A 310 -9.93 7.78 -6.86
CA ALA A 310 -10.78 6.64 -6.53
C ALA A 310 -10.08 5.67 -5.55
N VAL A 311 -10.81 5.26 -4.52
CA VAL A 311 -10.40 4.18 -3.61
C VAL A 311 -10.77 2.82 -4.22
N GLY A 312 -9.87 1.85 -4.07
CA GLY A 312 -10.03 0.48 -4.55
C GLY A 312 -8.69 -0.23 -4.73
N TRP A 313 -8.73 -1.44 -5.26
CA TRP A 313 -7.53 -2.20 -5.60
C TRP A 313 -7.10 -1.93 -7.05
N TYR A 314 -6.20 -0.98 -7.23
CA TYR A 314 -5.65 -0.56 -8.53
C TYR A 314 -4.17 -0.92 -8.66
N VAL A 315 -3.78 -2.11 -8.22
CA VAL A 315 -2.38 -2.56 -8.26
C VAL A 315 -2.23 -3.74 -9.20
N GLY A 316 -1.16 -3.72 -9.99
CA GLY A 316 -0.67 -4.86 -10.73
C GLY A 316 0.81 -5.07 -10.44
N LEU A 317 1.33 -6.24 -10.76
CA LEU A 317 2.69 -6.65 -10.46
C LEU A 317 3.61 -6.46 -11.67
N CYS A 318 4.74 -5.80 -11.45
CA CYS A 318 5.81 -5.62 -12.45
C CYS A 318 7.01 -6.48 -12.04
N PRO A 319 7.33 -7.55 -12.77
CA PRO A 319 8.56 -8.30 -12.58
C PRO A 319 9.76 -7.46 -13.05
N VAL A 320 10.71 -7.22 -12.16
CA VAL A 320 11.90 -6.39 -12.43
C VAL A 320 13.15 -7.24 -12.31
N ASP A 321 13.95 -7.23 -13.36
CA ASP A 321 15.24 -7.92 -13.42
C ASP A 321 16.32 -6.93 -13.86
N VAL A 322 17.30 -6.67 -12.97
CA VAL A 322 18.39 -5.73 -13.20
C VAL A 322 19.71 -6.47 -13.23
N ASP A 323 20.35 -6.48 -14.41
CA ASP A 323 21.69 -7.02 -14.59
C ASP A 323 22.73 -5.96 -14.22
N LEU A 324 23.56 -6.25 -13.23
CA LEU A 324 24.62 -5.39 -12.71
C LEU A 324 26.02 -5.87 -13.13
N GLY A 325 26.11 -6.91 -13.97
CA GLY A 325 27.36 -7.49 -14.43
C GLY A 325 28.24 -6.48 -15.17
N GLY A 326 29.48 -6.32 -14.73
CA GLY A 326 30.48 -5.45 -15.36
C GLY A 326 30.20 -3.95 -15.25
N VAL A 327 29.14 -3.52 -14.51
CA VAL A 327 28.79 -2.09 -14.35
C VAL A 327 29.70 -1.44 -13.31
N THR A 328 30.30 -0.31 -13.68
CA THR A 328 31.17 0.51 -12.80
C THR A 328 30.66 1.92 -12.58
N ASP A 329 29.74 2.41 -13.43
CA ASP A 329 29.22 3.76 -13.39
C ASP A 329 27.74 3.78 -12.93
N PHE A 330 27.40 4.72 -12.04
CA PHE A 330 26.04 4.84 -11.50
C PHE A 330 25.00 5.15 -12.58
N ALA A 331 25.34 5.98 -13.56
CA ALA A 331 24.42 6.31 -14.65
C ALA A 331 24.01 5.06 -15.45
N GLU A 332 24.94 4.11 -15.65
CA GLU A 332 24.63 2.83 -16.28
C GLU A 332 23.73 1.96 -15.40
N VAL A 333 23.93 1.94 -14.07
CA VAL A 333 23.03 1.23 -13.13
C VAL A 333 21.62 1.78 -13.21
N VAL A 334 21.48 3.13 -13.22
CA VAL A 334 20.17 3.80 -13.39
C VAL A 334 19.52 3.40 -14.73
N ALA A 335 20.30 3.40 -15.81
CA ALA A 335 19.79 3.01 -17.14
C ALA A 335 19.30 1.55 -17.17
N ARG A 336 20.06 0.61 -16.58
CA ARG A 336 19.69 -0.80 -16.48
C ARG A 336 18.48 -1.02 -15.57
N THR A 337 18.41 -0.32 -14.45
CA THR A 337 17.24 -0.34 -13.55
C THR A 337 15.98 0.14 -14.26
N ARG A 338 16.08 1.27 -14.97
CA ARG A 338 14.99 1.78 -15.81
C ARG A 338 14.57 0.77 -16.88
N ALA A 339 15.53 0.13 -17.54
CA ALA A 339 15.27 -0.88 -18.57
C ALA A 339 14.54 -2.09 -17.99
N GLY A 340 14.98 -2.60 -16.82
CA GLY A 340 14.31 -3.71 -16.12
C GLY A 340 12.87 -3.38 -15.75
N ILE A 341 12.61 -2.19 -15.19
CA ILE A 341 11.25 -1.72 -14.90
C ILE A 341 10.41 -1.60 -16.18
N SER A 342 11.00 -1.05 -17.27
CA SER A 342 10.29 -0.87 -18.53
C SER A 342 9.92 -2.20 -19.18
N ALA A 343 10.78 -3.22 -19.09
CA ALA A 343 10.53 -4.55 -19.62
C ALA A 343 9.34 -5.23 -18.92
N GLY A 344 9.24 -5.14 -17.58
CA GLY A 344 8.15 -5.72 -16.80
C GLY A 344 6.84 -4.93 -16.84
N ARG A 345 6.88 -3.66 -17.26
CA ARG A 345 5.71 -2.76 -17.18
C ARG A 345 4.49 -3.26 -17.96
N GLY A 346 4.71 -4.02 -19.04
CA GLY A 346 3.63 -4.65 -19.81
C GLY A 346 2.80 -5.66 -19.01
N CYS A 347 3.37 -6.24 -17.95
CA CYS A 347 2.71 -7.22 -17.09
C CYS A 347 1.67 -6.59 -16.14
N VAL A 348 1.82 -5.31 -15.81
CA VAL A 348 1.04 -4.62 -14.74
C VAL A 348 -0.47 -4.63 -14.98
N LYS A 349 -0.92 -4.64 -16.23
CA LYS A 349 -2.34 -4.59 -16.58
C LYS A 349 -3.01 -5.97 -16.64
N THR A 350 -2.24 -7.03 -16.51
CA THR A 350 -2.73 -8.42 -16.48
C THR A 350 -2.68 -8.92 -15.05
N SER A 351 -3.77 -9.46 -14.54
CA SER A 351 -3.81 -10.10 -13.22
C SER A 351 -2.76 -11.20 -13.14
N PHE A 352 -1.91 -11.16 -12.11
CA PHE A 352 -0.91 -12.22 -11.91
C PHE A 352 -1.58 -13.57 -11.63
N ALA A 353 -2.71 -13.59 -10.93
CA ALA A 353 -3.48 -14.80 -10.68
C ALA A 353 -3.89 -15.52 -11.98
N ARG A 354 -4.20 -14.76 -13.07
CA ARG A 354 -4.44 -15.37 -14.39
C ARG A 354 -3.19 -15.98 -14.98
N VAL A 355 -2.04 -15.33 -14.80
CA VAL A 355 -0.75 -15.87 -15.27
C VAL A 355 -0.38 -17.13 -14.48
N ALA A 356 -0.59 -17.13 -13.17
CA ALA A 356 -0.34 -18.26 -12.28
C ALA A 356 -1.23 -19.46 -12.66
N GLU A 357 -2.51 -19.23 -12.97
CA GLU A 357 -3.41 -20.27 -13.49
C GLU A 357 -2.88 -20.91 -14.79
N ILE A 358 -2.46 -20.08 -15.77
CA ILE A 358 -1.93 -20.56 -17.05
C ILE A 358 -0.61 -21.34 -16.88
N LEU A 359 0.24 -20.91 -15.95
CA LEU A 359 1.51 -21.54 -15.67
C LEU A 359 1.43 -22.68 -14.64
N GLU A 360 0.24 -22.97 -14.11
CA GLU A 360 -0.02 -23.97 -13.05
C GLU A 360 0.87 -23.75 -11.83
N LEU A 361 0.98 -22.48 -11.38
CA LEU A 361 1.82 -22.06 -10.27
C LEU A 361 1.01 -21.88 -8.99
N ASP A 362 1.55 -22.41 -7.89
CA ASP A 362 1.15 -22.07 -6.53
C ASP A 362 2.32 -21.31 -5.87
N ALA A 363 2.48 -20.04 -6.26
CA ALA A 363 3.62 -19.25 -5.85
C ALA A 363 3.22 -17.80 -5.56
N GLU A 364 3.73 -17.27 -4.44
CA GLU A 364 3.54 -15.90 -3.99
C GLU A 364 4.84 -15.09 -4.10
N PRO A 365 4.77 -13.76 -4.32
CA PRO A 365 5.93 -12.89 -4.32
C PRO A 365 6.72 -12.96 -3.02
N ARG A 366 8.03 -13.28 -3.09
CA ARG A 366 8.92 -13.44 -1.94
C ARG A 366 9.83 -12.24 -1.69
N PHE A 367 10.11 -11.45 -2.71
CA PHE A 367 10.87 -10.21 -2.59
C PHE A 367 10.16 -9.10 -3.36
N VAL A 368 9.58 -8.18 -2.60
CA VAL A 368 8.77 -7.08 -3.13
C VAL A 368 9.37 -5.76 -2.70
N MET A 369 9.50 -4.85 -3.65
CA MET A 369 9.92 -3.47 -3.40
C MET A 369 8.89 -2.51 -3.96
N SER A 370 8.31 -1.67 -3.11
CA SER A 370 7.38 -0.62 -3.51
C SER A 370 8.07 0.74 -3.42
N TYR A 371 7.95 1.55 -4.45
CA TYR A 371 8.38 2.96 -4.41
C TYR A 371 7.15 3.85 -4.59
N VAL A 372 6.93 4.72 -3.61
CA VAL A 372 5.78 5.62 -3.59
C VAL A 372 6.25 7.05 -3.43
N ASP A 373 6.04 7.89 -4.44
CA ASP A 373 6.25 9.34 -4.34
C ASP A 373 4.94 10.00 -3.88
N VAL A 374 4.92 10.38 -2.61
CA VAL A 374 3.70 10.91 -1.97
C VAL A 374 3.55 12.42 -2.09
N ARG A 375 4.55 13.15 -2.58
CA ARG A 375 4.55 14.61 -2.69
C ARG A 375 3.44 15.18 -3.56
N LYS A 376 2.86 14.33 -4.44
CA LYS A 376 1.75 14.70 -5.34
C LYS A 376 0.38 14.22 -4.85
N VAL A 377 0.34 13.57 -3.70
CA VAL A 377 -0.93 13.16 -3.10
C VAL A 377 -1.59 14.40 -2.47
N PRO A 378 -2.86 14.67 -2.74
CA PRO A 378 -3.56 15.81 -2.17
C PRO A 378 -3.46 15.84 -0.64
N GLY A 379 -3.06 16.98 -0.06
CA GLY A 379 -2.92 17.17 1.39
C GLY A 379 -1.63 16.60 2.00
N ALA A 380 -0.72 16.03 1.20
CA ALA A 380 0.51 15.41 1.72
C ALA A 380 1.40 16.37 2.50
N GLU A 381 1.37 17.66 2.18
CA GLU A 381 2.09 18.72 2.90
C GLU A 381 1.64 18.89 4.36
N ARG A 382 0.41 18.46 4.71
CA ARG A 382 -0.14 18.52 6.06
C ARG A 382 0.10 17.23 6.89
N TRP A 383 0.57 16.14 6.27
CA TRP A 383 0.74 14.85 6.96
C TRP A 383 1.68 14.89 8.17
N PRO A 384 2.81 15.64 8.16
CA PRO A 384 3.63 15.80 9.36
C PRO A 384 2.86 16.42 10.54
N GLU A 385 2.02 17.43 10.29
CA GLU A 385 1.14 18.06 11.30
C GLU A 385 0.15 17.06 11.89
N TRP A 386 -0.40 16.19 11.03
CA TRP A 386 -1.37 15.18 11.43
C TRP A 386 -0.74 13.91 12.02
N ASN A 387 0.59 13.81 12.07
CA ASN A 387 1.29 12.55 12.38
C ASN A 387 0.70 11.37 11.60
N ALA A 388 0.43 11.57 10.30
CA ALA A 388 -0.25 10.61 9.45
C ALA A 388 0.66 9.42 9.15
N ARG A 389 0.13 8.18 9.31
CA ARG A 389 0.85 6.94 8.98
C ARG A 389 -0.06 5.96 8.27
N ALA A 390 0.48 5.27 7.26
CA ALA A 390 -0.17 4.11 6.69
C ALA A 390 0.04 2.89 7.61
N LEU A 391 -1.01 2.14 7.82
CA LEU A 391 -1.04 0.98 8.70
C LEU A 391 -1.15 -0.32 7.91
N ARG A 392 -0.62 -1.37 8.50
CA ARG A 392 -0.85 -2.75 8.10
C ARG A 392 -1.08 -3.63 9.33
N SER A 393 -1.82 -4.72 9.15
CA SER A 393 -1.94 -5.75 10.16
C SER A 393 -0.61 -6.48 10.38
N PRO A 394 -0.37 -7.01 11.57
CA PRO A 394 0.65 -8.02 11.78
C PRO A 394 0.31 -9.27 10.93
N GLU A 395 1.30 -9.76 10.19
CA GLU A 395 1.15 -10.97 9.38
C GLU A 395 1.92 -12.14 10.01
N PRO A 396 1.47 -13.39 9.82
CA PRO A 396 2.24 -14.55 10.22
C PRO A 396 3.64 -14.56 9.60
N SER A 397 4.61 -15.14 10.28
CA SER A 397 5.97 -15.22 9.79
C SER A 397 6.07 -16.07 8.54
N ARG A 398 6.53 -15.45 7.46
CA ARG A 398 6.89 -16.09 6.19
C ARG A 398 8.32 -15.65 5.84
N ASP A 399 8.91 -16.23 4.83
CA ASP A 399 10.28 -15.88 4.38
C ASP A 399 10.30 -14.78 3.32
N GLU A 400 9.18 -14.13 3.06
CA GLU A 400 9.11 -12.97 2.19
C GLU A 400 9.70 -11.72 2.85
N VAL A 401 10.27 -10.86 2.02
CA VAL A 401 10.72 -9.51 2.37
C VAL A 401 9.95 -8.49 1.55
N TYR A 402 9.32 -7.58 2.24
CA TYR A 402 8.62 -6.46 1.64
C TYR A 402 9.29 -5.14 2.05
N LEU A 403 9.66 -4.29 1.07
CA LEU A 403 10.23 -2.97 1.29
C LEU A 403 9.32 -1.90 0.70
N TRP A 404 9.01 -0.87 1.51
CA TRP A 404 8.34 0.34 1.07
C TRP A 404 9.31 1.51 1.13
N LEU A 405 9.65 2.09 -0.02
CA LEU A 405 10.46 3.30 -0.13
C LEU A 405 9.49 4.45 -0.40
N VAL A 406 9.30 5.31 0.58
CA VAL A 406 8.35 6.42 0.50
C VAL A 406 9.11 7.73 0.38
N HIS A 407 8.93 8.40 -0.76
CA HIS A 407 9.52 9.70 -1.04
C HIS A 407 8.53 10.81 -0.72
N SER A 408 8.86 11.63 0.27
CA SER A 408 8.08 12.78 0.73
C SER A 408 8.95 14.03 0.76
N GLU A 409 8.38 15.18 1.11
CA GLU A 409 9.14 16.43 1.35
C GLU A 409 10.15 16.31 2.51
N GLU A 410 9.93 15.36 3.43
CA GLU A 410 10.85 15.07 4.54
C GLU A 410 12.03 14.17 4.14
N GLY A 411 12.12 13.72 2.87
CA GLY A 411 13.12 12.82 2.35
C GLY A 411 12.55 11.45 1.98
N ILE A 412 13.37 10.39 2.09
CA ILE A 412 12.93 9.03 1.80
C ILE A 412 12.96 8.19 3.07
N SER A 413 11.81 7.68 3.48
CA SER A 413 11.71 6.65 4.51
C SER A 413 11.71 5.26 3.88
N VAL A 414 12.26 4.28 4.61
CA VAL A 414 12.22 2.87 4.26
C VAL A 414 11.53 2.12 5.38
N SER A 415 10.40 1.54 5.05
CA SER A 415 9.71 0.58 5.92
C SER A 415 9.91 -0.82 5.37
N ALA A 416 9.98 -1.82 6.24
CA ALA A 416 10.14 -3.20 5.84
C ALA A 416 9.34 -4.14 6.72
N ARG A 417 8.95 -5.29 6.15
CA ARG A 417 8.60 -6.48 6.92
C ARG A 417 9.39 -7.67 6.38
N CYS A 418 9.76 -8.58 7.27
CA CYS A 418 10.50 -9.79 6.91
C CYS A 418 10.18 -10.93 7.88
N GLY A 419 10.54 -12.14 7.51
CA GLY A 419 10.33 -13.32 8.35
C GLY A 419 10.88 -13.14 9.77
N ARG A 420 10.26 -13.80 10.76
CA ARG A 420 10.52 -13.68 12.21
C ARG A 420 11.82 -14.36 12.64
N SER A 421 12.89 -14.26 11.87
CA SER A 421 14.20 -14.73 12.28
C SER A 421 15.16 -13.55 12.49
N GLU A 422 16.06 -13.66 13.46
CA GLU A 422 17.13 -12.68 13.64
C GLU A 422 17.97 -12.52 12.36
N HIS A 423 18.18 -13.63 11.65
CA HIS A 423 18.90 -13.62 10.37
C HIS A 423 18.21 -12.75 9.32
N SER A 424 16.89 -12.90 9.15
CA SER A 424 16.12 -12.09 8.21
C SER A 424 16.12 -10.61 8.60
N LEU A 425 15.96 -10.31 9.89
CA LEU A 425 16.00 -8.95 10.41
C LEU A 425 17.35 -8.29 10.14
N LEU A 426 18.46 -8.94 10.52
CA LEU A 426 19.81 -8.42 10.28
C LEU A 426 20.13 -8.27 8.79
N ALA A 427 19.60 -9.16 7.96
CA ALA A 427 19.75 -9.04 6.51
C ALA A 427 19.07 -7.78 5.95
N VAL A 428 17.84 -7.50 6.39
CA VAL A 428 17.08 -6.31 5.97
C VAL A 428 17.69 -5.03 6.55
N GLU A 429 18.03 -4.99 7.83
CA GLU A 429 18.72 -3.85 8.45
C GLU A 429 20.03 -3.52 7.75
N GLY A 430 20.83 -4.56 7.46
CA GLY A 430 22.08 -4.41 6.72
C GLY A 430 21.89 -3.91 5.28
N LEU A 431 20.80 -4.30 4.61
CA LEU A 431 20.44 -3.75 3.30
C LEU A 431 20.09 -2.26 3.39
N ILE A 432 19.24 -1.88 4.35
CA ILE A 432 18.84 -0.48 4.52
C ILE A 432 20.06 0.40 4.87
N THR A 433 20.93 -0.07 5.76
CA THR A 433 22.18 0.65 6.10
C THR A 433 23.13 0.75 4.90
N GLY A 434 23.25 -0.32 4.12
CA GLY A 434 24.00 -0.32 2.86
C GLY A 434 23.41 0.64 1.84
N PHE A 435 22.07 0.72 1.74
CA PHE A 435 21.38 1.67 0.89
C PHE A 435 21.67 3.13 1.27
N GLU A 436 21.57 3.49 2.56
CA GLU A 436 21.88 4.83 3.07
C GLU A 436 23.33 5.26 2.69
N LYS A 437 24.27 4.35 2.95
CA LYS A 437 25.69 4.57 2.59
C LYS A 437 25.84 4.75 1.07
N LYS A 438 25.29 3.82 0.29
CA LYS A 438 25.41 3.82 -1.17
C LYS A 438 24.74 5.03 -1.80
N PHE A 439 23.59 5.44 -1.27
CA PHE A 439 22.88 6.64 -1.71
C PHE A 439 23.74 7.89 -1.58
N THR A 440 24.44 8.04 -0.46
CA THR A 440 25.37 9.16 -0.22
C THR A 440 26.61 9.07 -1.13
N GLU A 441 27.18 7.87 -1.30
CA GLU A 441 28.37 7.66 -2.13
C GLU A 441 28.13 8.03 -3.60
N VAL A 442 27.00 7.61 -4.19
CA VAL A 442 26.69 7.88 -5.61
C VAL A 442 26.38 9.35 -5.90
N LEU A 443 25.99 10.10 -4.90
CA LEU A 443 25.80 11.54 -5.02
C LEU A 443 27.11 12.34 -4.89
N GLY A 444 28.17 11.73 -4.37
CA GLY A 444 29.41 12.43 -4.02
C GLY A 444 29.29 13.32 -2.77
N ALA A 445 30.40 13.95 -2.38
CA ALA A 445 30.36 14.91 -1.28
C ALA A 445 29.39 16.07 -1.58
N PRO A 446 28.67 16.61 -0.57
CA PRO A 446 27.86 17.80 -0.77
C PRO A 446 28.75 18.91 -1.37
N GLU A 447 28.36 19.50 -2.49
CA GLU A 447 28.98 20.74 -2.95
C GLU A 447 28.90 21.73 -1.78
N ALA A 448 30.08 22.18 -1.31
CA ALA A 448 30.13 23.27 -0.35
C ALA A 448 29.35 24.41 -0.96
N LEU A 449 28.25 24.83 -0.32
CA LEU A 449 27.57 26.07 -0.65
C LEU A 449 28.67 27.15 -0.62
N GLU A 450 29.11 27.60 -1.78
CA GLU A 450 29.85 28.86 -1.87
C GLU A 450 28.93 29.92 -1.28
N VAL A 451 29.18 30.25 -0.01
CA VAL A 451 28.64 31.47 0.60
C VAL A 451 29.36 32.59 -0.15
N GLY A 452 28.77 32.98 -1.28
CA GLY A 452 29.16 34.16 -2.01
C GLY A 452 28.96 35.39 -1.14
N ALA A 453 30.04 36.07 -0.91
CA ALA A 453 30.16 37.30 -0.16
C ALA A 453 29.32 38.46 -0.72
#